data_3671aa0e6ce1594755a22e08f2a9ce23
#
_entry.id   3671aa0e6ce1594755a22e08f2a9ce23
#
_cell.length_a   1.000
_cell.length_b   1.000
_cell.length_c   1.000
_cell.angle_alpha   90.00
_cell.angle_beta   90.00
_cell.angle_gamma   90.00
#
_symmetry.space_group_name_H-M   'P 1'
#
loop_
_entity.id
_entity.type
_entity.pdbx_description
1 polymer ?
#
loop_
_entity_poly.entity_id
_entity_poly.type
_entity_poly.pdbx_seq_one_letter_code
_entity_poly.pdbx_strand_id
1 'polypeptide(L)'
;MGMREGALSFLQRQDQTPQLGQGFRLRIDDWQDAWFGHPSPEIDIAICPFAPIEAHIKEQHDLDLFYRYVSDEMIPTVEQATKLDALESVTFIGYPNGVWDSKNLLPVARRGMTASPISVDFENTPRFLVDASVFGGSSGSPVFIMNQGMYTDKTGGTVIGSRLFSLASSRRYSFERSSIRSSPFQSQHRFNLWRNSKR
;
A
#
# COMPACT_ATOMS: atom_id res chain seq x y z
N MET A 1 18.11 20.17 3.82
CA MET A 1 17.80 20.17 5.27
C MET A 1 16.77 19.08 5.49
N GLY A 2 17.21 17.88 5.91
CA GLY A 2 16.32 16.71 6.05
C GLY A 2 15.36 16.91 7.22
N MET A 3 14.16 16.28 7.12
CA MET A 3 13.24 16.24 8.25
C MET A 3 13.91 15.47 9.40
N ARG A 4 14.25 16.15 10.47
CA ARG A 4 14.85 15.54 11.67
C ARG A 4 13.82 14.83 12.55
N GLU A 5 12.55 15.16 12.42
CA GLU A 5 11.49 14.62 13.24
C GLU A 5 10.37 14.04 12.38
N GLY A 6 9.84 12.90 12.79
CA GLY A 6 8.66 12.27 12.22
C GLY A 6 7.77 11.71 13.31
N ALA A 7 6.60 11.22 12.93
CA ALA A 7 5.71 10.56 13.87
C ALA A 7 4.94 9.43 13.21
N LEU A 8 4.76 8.35 13.96
CA LEU A 8 3.85 7.26 13.65
C LEU A 8 2.64 7.32 14.57
N SER A 9 1.48 7.04 14.02
CA SER A 9 0.23 6.99 14.80
C SER A 9 -0.35 5.59 14.69
N PHE A 10 -0.76 5.04 15.83
CA PHE A 10 -1.29 3.68 15.95
C PHE A 10 -2.61 3.72 16.70
N LEU A 11 -3.52 2.78 16.36
CA LEU A 11 -4.65 2.48 17.23
C LEU A 11 -4.20 1.57 18.37
N GLN A 12 -4.78 1.78 19.53
CA GLN A 12 -4.63 0.87 20.66
C GLN A 12 -5.47 -0.38 20.44
N ARG A 13 -5.06 -1.48 21.06
CA ARG A 13 -5.75 -2.77 21.03
C ARG A 13 -6.26 -3.14 22.41
N GLN A 14 -7.49 -3.64 22.44
CA GLN A 14 -8.03 -4.35 23.60
C GLN A 14 -8.68 -5.66 23.11
N ASP A 15 -8.33 -6.77 23.71
CA ASP A 15 -8.91 -8.09 23.42
C ASP A 15 -8.98 -8.42 21.92
N GLN A 16 -7.88 -8.17 21.16
CA GLN A 16 -7.77 -8.36 19.72
C GLN A 16 -8.61 -7.41 18.85
N THR A 17 -9.27 -6.42 19.43
CA THR A 17 -10.07 -5.42 18.72
C THR A 17 -9.41 -4.04 18.73
N PRO A 18 -9.59 -3.22 17.66
CA PRO A 18 -9.13 -1.85 17.66
C PRO A 18 -9.97 -0.99 18.61
N GLN A 19 -9.31 -0.17 19.40
CA GLN A 19 -9.96 0.88 20.18
C GLN A 19 -10.13 2.11 19.30
N LEU A 20 -11.30 2.25 18.67
CA LEU A 20 -11.55 3.35 17.73
C LEU A 20 -11.44 4.71 18.45
N GLY A 21 -10.71 5.62 17.82
CA GLY A 21 -10.43 6.94 18.39
C GLY A 21 -9.41 6.97 19.52
N GLN A 22 -8.94 5.82 20.00
CA GLN A 22 -7.87 5.71 20.99
C GLN A 22 -6.54 5.52 20.26
N GLY A 23 -5.90 6.62 19.93
CA GLY A 23 -4.64 6.63 19.21
C GLY A 23 -3.45 6.86 20.14
N PHE A 24 -2.33 6.27 19.78
CA PHE A 24 -1.02 6.59 20.32
C PHE A 24 -0.14 7.15 19.22
N ARG A 25 0.50 8.30 19.46
CA ARG A 25 1.40 8.95 18.52
C ARG A 25 2.82 8.91 19.08
N LEU A 26 3.66 8.13 18.44
CA LEU A 26 5.09 8.08 18.70
C LEU A 26 5.80 9.12 17.86
N ARG A 27 6.56 10.00 18.50
CA ARG A 27 7.54 10.87 17.84
C ARG A 27 8.86 10.13 17.73
N ILE A 28 9.49 10.24 16.59
CA ILE A 28 10.79 9.63 16.33
C ILE A 28 11.73 10.78 15.95
N ASP A 29 12.70 11.01 16.80
CA ASP A 29 13.84 11.88 16.50
C ASP A 29 14.73 11.14 15.49
N ASP A 30 15.47 11.89 14.67
CA ASP A 30 16.27 11.31 13.60
C ASP A 30 15.48 10.38 12.67
N TRP A 31 14.28 10.85 12.28
CA TRP A 31 13.30 10.10 11.47
C TRP A 31 13.92 9.36 10.28
N GLN A 32 14.93 9.94 9.65
CA GLN A 32 15.57 9.33 8.48
C GLN A 32 16.34 8.05 8.83
N ASP A 33 16.89 7.97 10.04
CA ASP A 33 17.70 6.84 10.50
C ASP A 33 16.86 5.64 10.90
N ALA A 34 15.55 5.85 11.09
CA ALA A 34 14.59 4.78 11.35
C ALA A 34 14.24 3.97 10.08
N TRP A 35 14.68 4.41 8.90
CA TRP A 35 14.29 3.82 7.62
C TRP A 35 15.48 3.24 6.88
N PHE A 36 15.33 2.02 6.41
CA PHE A 36 16.32 1.32 5.60
C PHE A 36 15.83 1.27 4.15
N GLY A 37 16.52 1.97 3.27
CA GLY A 37 16.25 1.97 1.84
C GLY A 37 16.67 0.65 1.19
N HIS A 38 16.04 0.32 0.06
CA HIS A 38 16.44 -0.84 -0.74
C HIS A 38 17.88 -0.67 -1.24
N PRO A 39 18.73 -1.74 -1.25
CA PRO A 39 20.13 -1.66 -1.69
C PRO A 39 20.28 -1.17 -3.15
N SER A 40 19.36 -1.53 -4.04
CA SER A 40 19.35 -1.02 -5.41
C SER A 40 18.73 0.38 -5.47
N PRO A 41 19.46 1.38 -6.02
CA PRO A 41 18.95 2.74 -6.14
C PRO A 41 17.75 2.89 -7.10
N GLU A 42 17.54 1.89 -7.98
CA GLU A 42 16.40 1.82 -8.89
C GLU A 42 15.10 1.44 -8.18
N ILE A 43 15.22 0.91 -6.95
CA ILE A 43 14.08 0.45 -6.17
C ILE A 43 13.81 1.44 -5.04
N ASP A 44 12.80 2.26 -5.23
CA ASP A 44 12.38 3.29 -4.27
C ASP A 44 11.44 2.69 -3.22
N ILE A 45 11.98 1.86 -2.35
CA ILE A 45 11.31 1.24 -1.20
C ILE A 45 12.18 1.44 0.02
N ALA A 46 11.57 1.79 1.14
CA ALA A 46 12.21 1.83 2.45
C ALA A 46 11.36 1.06 3.45
N ILE A 47 12.00 0.44 4.40
CA ILE A 47 11.36 -0.29 5.50
C ILE A 47 11.77 0.33 6.83
N CYS A 48 10.84 0.32 7.78
CA CYS A 48 11.09 0.64 9.18
C CYS A 48 10.76 -0.59 10.02
N PRO A 49 11.69 -1.13 10.82
CA PRO A 49 11.44 -2.28 11.68
C PRO A 49 10.33 -1.96 12.70
N PHE A 50 9.27 -2.75 12.69
CA PHE A 50 8.12 -2.51 13.56
C PHE A 50 8.29 -3.09 14.97
N ALA A 51 8.92 -4.26 15.09
CA ALA A 51 9.06 -4.95 16.37
C ALA A 51 9.77 -4.13 17.47
N PRO A 52 10.87 -3.40 17.19
CA PRO A 52 11.48 -2.52 18.20
C PRO A 52 10.55 -1.38 18.63
N ILE A 53 9.74 -0.86 17.70
CA ILE A 53 8.77 0.20 18.00
C ILE A 53 7.67 -0.31 18.93
N GLU A 54 7.12 -1.49 18.61
CA GLU A 54 6.09 -2.14 19.42
C GLU A 54 6.60 -2.44 20.83
N ALA A 55 7.80 -3.02 20.92
CA ALA A 55 8.45 -3.32 22.22
C ALA A 55 8.65 -2.05 23.06
N HIS A 56 9.16 -0.99 22.45
CA HIS A 56 9.36 0.30 23.11
C HIS A 56 8.05 0.87 23.65
N ILE A 57 6.98 0.87 22.83
CA ILE A 57 5.67 1.37 23.25
C ILE A 57 5.10 0.53 24.39
N LYS A 58 5.24 -0.80 24.30
CA LYS A 58 4.79 -1.69 25.38
C LYS A 58 5.54 -1.45 26.68
N GLU A 59 6.85 -1.31 26.61
CA GLU A 59 7.71 -1.12 27.80
C GLU A 59 7.51 0.26 28.46
N GLN A 60 7.44 1.32 27.66
CA GLN A 60 7.38 2.70 28.19
C GLN A 60 5.98 3.18 28.53
N HIS A 61 4.95 2.62 27.90
CA HIS A 61 3.58 3.12 28.01
C HIS A 61 2.56 2.05 28.40
N ASP A 62 2.98 0.78 28.48
CA ASP A 62 2.11 -0.39 28.74
C ASP A 62 0.91 -0.46 27.76
N LEU A 63 1.11 -0.05 26.52
CA LEU A 63 0.08 -0.07 25.48
C LEU A 63 0.27 -1.24 24.53
N ASP A 64 -0.83 -1.86 24.14
CA ASP A 64 -0.89 -2.84 23.07
C ASP A 64 -1.40 -2.14 21.79
N LEU A 65 -0.69 -2.33 20.67
CA LEU A 65 -1.03 -1.74 19.40
C LEU A 65 -1.95 -2.63 18.57
N PHE A 66 -2.90 -2.03 17.87
CA PHE A 66 -3.69 -2.72 16.87
C PHE A 66 -3.08 -2.56 15.48
N TYR A 67 -2.75 -3.66 14.85
CA TYR A 67 -2.29 -3.72 13.47
C TYR A 67 -2.73 -5.01 12.77
N ARG A 68 -2.68 -5.00 11.47
CA ARG A 68 -2.80 -6.17 10.61
C ARG A 68 -1.58 -6.24 9.72
N TYR A 69 -1.02 -7.41 9.58
CA TYR A 69 0.14 -7.64 8.71
C TYR A 69 -0.25 -8.45 7.47
N VAL A 70 0.55 -8.31 6.46
CA VAL A 70 0.50 -9.15 5.26
C VAL A 70 1.42 -10.34 5.50
N SER A 71 0.86 -11.55 5.48
CA SER A 71 1.66 -12.78 5.57
C SER A 71 2.19 -13.17 4.18
N ASP A 72 3.22 -14.01 4.17
CA ASP A 72 3.82 -14.52 2.92
C ASP A 72 2.81 -15.27 2.07
N GLU A 73 1.81 -15.92 2.70
CA GLU A 73 0.72 -16.62 2.01
C GLU A 73 -0.17 -15.69 1.18
N MET A 74 -0.22 -14.41 1.53
CA MET A 74 -0.95 -13.40 0.77
C MET A 74 -0.18 -12.89 -0.45
N ILE A 75 1.10 -13.24 -0.59
CA ILE A 75 1.92 -12.83 -1.73
C ILE A 75 1.72 -13.89 -2.83
N PRO A 76 1.22 -13.51 -4.00
CA PRO A 76 1.01 -14.48 -5.07
C PRO A 76 2.35 -15.08 -5.53
N THR A 77 2.40 -16.39 -5.64
CA THR A 77 3.52 -17.08 -6.29
C THR A 77 3.60 -16.67 -7.77
N VAL A 78 4.73 -16.95 -8.41
CA VAL A 78 4.89 -16.69 -9.85
C VAL A 78 3.79 -17.40 -10.66
N GLU A 79 3.48 -18.64 -10.31
CA GLU A 79 2.41 -19.38 -10.97
C GLU A 79 1.02 -18.75 -10.75
N GLN A 80 0.72 -18.31 -9.53
CA GLN A 80 -0.53 -17.61 -9.25
C GLN A 80 -0.61 -16.27 -9.99
N ALA A 81 0.49 -15.52 -10.04
CA ALA A 81 0.53 -14.24 -10.75
C ALA A 81 0.29 -14.39 -12.26
N THR A 82 0.74 -15.49 -12.89
CA THR A 82 0.47 -15.74 -14.32
C THR A 82 -1.00 -16.09 -14.61
N LYS A 83 -1.75 -16.53 -13.60
CA LYS A 83 -3.20 -16.81 -13.69
C LYS A 83 -4.07 -15.57 -13.51
N LEU A 84 -3.49 -14.47 -13.07
CA LEU A 84 -4.19 -13.19 -12.92
C LEU A 84 -4.34 -12.51 -14.29
N ASP A 85 -5.47 -11.86 -14.49
CA ASP A 85 -5.71 -11.09 -15.70
C ASP A 85 -5.03 -9.71 -15.63
N ALA A 86 -4.99 -9.04 -16.78
CA ALA A 86 -4.59 -7.65 -16.88
C ALA A 86 -5.64 -6.67 -16.29
N LEU A 87 -6.87 -7.12 -16.10
CA LEU A 87 -8.02 -6.34 -15.63
C LEU A 87 -8.57 -6.87 -14.30
N GLU A 88 -7.69 -7.12 -13.34
CA GLU A 88 -8.10 -7.55 -12.01
C GLU A 88 -8.65 -6.38 -11.18
N SER A 89 -9.78 -6.60 -10.52
CA SER A 89 -10.27 -5.63 -9.54
C SER A 89 -9.33 -5.59 -8.34
N VAL A 90 -8.86 -4.39 -7.98
CA VAL A 90 -7.96 -4.19 -6.85
C VAL A 90 -8.56 -3.26 -5.81
N THR A 91 -8.20 -3.50 -4.56
CA THR A 91 -8.50 -2.63 -3.42
C THR A 91 -7.18 -2.14 -2.83
N PHE A 92 -7.08 -0.85 -2.60
CA PHE A 92 -5.97 -0.27 -1.86
C PHE A 92 -6.49 0.48 -0.64
N ILE A 93 -5.75 0.33 0.46
CA ILE A 93 -6.11 0.82 1.78
C ILE A 93 -5.03 1.77 2.24
N GLY A 94 -5.38 2.97 2.67
CA GLY A 94 -4.37 3.94 3.07
C GLY A 94 -4.95 5.20 3.68
N TYR A 95 -4.05 6.15 3.93
CA TYR A 95 -4.31 7.45 4.57
C TYR A 95 -3.95 8.60 3.61
N PRO A 96 -4.69 8.79 2.50
CA PRO A 96 -4.42 9.90 1.59
C PRO A 96 -4.62 11.24 2.28
N ASN A 97 -3.88 12.25 1.85
CA ASN A 97 -3.92 13.59 2.43
C ASN A 97 -5.35 14.15 2.41
N GLY A 98 -5.85 14.50 3.60
CA GLY A 98 -7.18 15.12 3.78
C GLY A 98 -8.38 14.19 3.57
N VAL A 99 -8.17 12.89 3.33
CA VAL A 99 -9.26 11.93 3.10
C VAL A 99 -9.02 10.66 3.92
N TRP A 100 -9.33 10.71 5.20
CA TRP A 100 -9.30 9.59 6.13
C TRP A 100 -10.12 9.93 7.38
N ASP A 101 -10.53 8.91 8.13
CA ASP A 101 -11.28 9.14 9.37
C ASP A 101 -10.32 9.49 10.52
N SER A 102 -10.07 10.79 10.68
CA SER A 102 -9.16 11.30 11.71
C SER A 102 -9.69 11.13 13.13
N LYS A 103 -11.00 10.96 13.30
CA LYS A 103 -11.62 10.75 14.62
C LYS A 103 -11.41 9.33 15.11
N ASN A 104 -11.63 8.35 14.24
CA ASN A 104 -11.49 6.94 14.57
C ASN A 104 -10.11 6.37 14.18
N LEU A 105 -9.26 7.16 13.54
CA LEU A 105 -7.92 6.79 13.04
C LEU A 105 -7.98 5.65 12.01
N LEU A 106 -9.01 5.64 11.18
CA LEU A 106 -9.21 4.59 10.19
C LEU A 106 -8.77 5.03 8.79
N PRO A 107 -8.13 4.11 8.04
CA PRO A 107 -7.82 4.34 6.63
C PRO A 107 -9.09 4.34 5.78
N VAL A 108 -8.97 4.80 4.55
CA VAL A 108 -10.00 4.61 3.54
C VAL A 108 -9.61 3.50 2.58
N ALA A 109 -10.59 2.67 2.23
CA ALA A 109 -10.47 1.68 1.18
C ALA A 109 -10.97 2.26 -0.14
N ARG A 110 -10.21 2.05 -1.22
CA ARG A 110 -10.57 2.50 -2.56
C ARG A 110 -10.42 1.34 -3.54
N ARG A 111 -11.16 1.39 -4.62
CA ARG A 111 -11.11 0.39 -5.68
C ARG A 111 -10.48 0.96 -6.93
N GLY A 112 -9.86 0.09 -7.70
CA GLY A 112 -9.33 0.31 -9.01
C GLY A 112 -9.25 -1.01 -9.75
N MET A 113 -8.58 -0.97 -10.89
CA MET A 113 -8.29 -2.16 -11.70
C MET A 113 -6.82 -2.16 -12.09
N THR A 114 -6.24 -3.34 -12.24
CA THR A 114 -4.95 -3.41 -12.95
C THR A 114 -5.16 -2.99 -14.40
N ALA A 115 -4.19 -2.25 -14.95
CA ALA A 115 -4.22 -1.75 -16.32
C ALA A 115 -3.09 -2.36 -17.18
N SER A 116 -2.36 -3.31 -16.60
CA SER A 116 -1.38 -4.15 -17.29
C SER A 116 -1.25 -5.49 -16.57
N PRO A 117 -0.76 -6.55 -17.26
CA PRO A 117 -0.53 -7.83 -16.61
C PRO A 117 0.45 -7.72 -15.44
N ILE A 118 0.09 -8.30 -14.29
CA ILE A 118 0.91 -8.26 -13.08
C ILE A 118 2.20 -9.06 -13.25
N SER A 119 2.15 -10.13 -14.06
CA SER A 119 3.27 -11.04 -14.31
C SER A 119 4.29 -10.52 -15.33
N VAL A 120 4.01 -9.39 -15.99
CA VAL A 120 4.85 -8.82 -17.04
C VAL A 120 5.40 -7.47 -16.58
N ASP A 121 6.70 -7.25 -16.78
CA ASP A 121 7.34 -5.98 -16.47
C ASP A 121 6.86 -4.89 -17.43
N PHE A 122 6.30 -3.82 -16.88
CA PHE A 122 5.87 -2.69 -17.67
C PHE A 122 7.06 -1.82 -18.07
N GLU A 123 7.27 -1.63 -19.38
CA GLU A 123 8.43 -0.89 -19.93
C GLU A 123 9.78 -1.42 -19.39
N ASN A 124 9.93 -2.74 -19.32
CA ASN A 124 11.14 -3.42 -18.83
C ASN A 124 11.53 -3.03 -17.38
N THR A 125 10.57 -2.57 -16.59
CA THR A 125 10.77 -2.32 -15.17
C THR A 125 9.83 -3.20 -14.35
N PRO A 126 10.25 -3.71 -13.16
CA PRO A 126 9.44 -4.63 -12.36
C PRO A 126 8.27 -3.90 -11.70
N ARG A 127 7.35 -3.43 -12.53
CA ARG A 127 6.14 -2.70 -12.14
C ARG A 127 4.97 -3.10 -13.02
N PHE A 128 3.77 -2.83 -12.55
CA PHE A 128 2.53 -2.93 -13.32
C PHE A 128 1.71 -1.64 -13.13
N LEU A 129 0.76 -1.42 -14.01
CA LEU A 129 -0.12 -0.25 -13.96
C LEU A 129 -1.42 -0.57 -13.23
N VAL A 130 -1.93 0.41 -12.52
CA VAL A 130 -3.25 0.40 -11.88
C VAL A 130 -4.01 1.64 -12.31
N ASP A 131 -5.20 1.45 -12.85
CA ASP A 131 -6.18 2.52 -13.08
C ASP A 131 -7.03 2.68 -11.83
N ALA A 132 -6.89 3.82 -11.18
CA ALA A 132 -7.60 4.13 -9.94
C ALA A 132 -7.62 5.64 -9.67
N SER A 133 -8.64 6.08 -8.94
CA SER A 133 -8.68 7.43 -8.39
C SER A 133 -7.65 7.56 -7.26
N VAL A 134 -6.60 8.32 -7.50
CA VAL A 134 -5.48 8.49 -6.57
C VAL A 134 -5.41 9.92 -6.05
N PHE A 135 -5.22 10.06 -4.75
CA PHE A 135 -4.98 11.34 -4.09
C PHE A 135 -3.53 11.39 -3.58
N GLY A 136 -2.98 12.57 -3.42
CA GLY A 136 -1.71 12.76 -2.75
C GLY A 136 -1.69 12.05 -1.39
N GLY A 137 -0.55 11.49 -0.97
CA GLY A 137 -0.43 10.70 0.25
C GLY A 137 -0.89 9.24 0.15
N SER A 138 -1.24 8.77 -1.06
CA SER A 138 -1.55 7.35 -1.29
C SER A 138 -0.31 6.46 -1.41
N SER A 139 0.88 7.06 -1.43
CA SER A 139 2.15 6.33 -1.51
C SER A 139 2.30 5.37 -0.31
N GLY A 140 2.82 4.17 -0.57
CA GLY A 140 2.96 3.14 0.45
C GLY A 140 1.67 2.40 0.80
N SER A 141 0.51 2.76 0.23
CA SER A 141 -0.72 2.00 0.45
C SER A 141 -0.60 0.59 -0.14
N PRO A 142 -0.90 -0.48 0.63
CA PRO A 142 -0.95 -1.82 0.09
C PRO A 142 -2.06 -1.97 -0.94
N VAL A 143 -1.81 -2.76 -1.97
CA VAL A 143 -2.75 -3.08 -3.04
C VAL A 143 -3.11 -4.56 -2.96
N PHE A 144 -4.40 -4.86 -2.91
CA PHE A 144 -4.91 -6.21 -2.76
C PHE A 144 -5.85 -6.59 -3.91
N ILE A 145 -5.77 -7.84 -4.36
CA ILE A 145 -6.89 -8.52 -5.00
C ILE A 145 -7.70 -9.17 -3.89
N MET A 146 -8.97 -8.80 -3.77
CA MET A 146 -9.88 -9.31 -2.74
C MET A 146 -11.17 -9.79 -3.43
N ASN A 147 -11.30 -11.09 -3.63
CA ASN A 147 -12.51 -11.70 -4.15
C ASN A 147 -13.15 -12.59 -3.08
N GLN A 148 -14.45 -12.50 -2.93
CA GLN A 148 -15.22 -13.30 -1.98
C GLN A 148 -16.42 -13.91 -2.67
N GLY A 149 -16.60 -15.21 -2.47
CA GLY A 149 -17.74 -15.96 -2.95
C GLY A 149 -17.60 -16.40 -4.41
N MET A 150 -17.46 -15.48 -5.36
CA MET A 150 -17.41 -15.80 -6.79
C MET A 150 -16.55 -14.76 -7.54
N TYR A 151 -15.74 -15.23 -8.47
CA TYR A 151 -14.97 -14.36 -9.37
C TYR A 151 -14.76 -15.04 -10.73
N THR A 152 -14.45 -14.24 -11.74
CA THR A 152 -14.10 -14.72 -13.07
C THR A 152 -12.59 -14.93 -13.17
N ASP A 153 -12.16 -16.04 -13.69
CA ASP A 153 -10.75 -16.31 -13.97
C ASP A 153 -10.33 -15.72 -15.34
N LYS A 154 -9.03 -15.81 -15.63
CA LYS A 154 -8.44 -15.32 -16.88
C LYS A 154 -9.03 -15.98 -18.14
N THR A 155 -9.62 -17.16 -18.03
CA THR A 155 -10.23 -17.88 -19.16
C THR A 155 -11.69 -17.51 -19.39
N GLY A 156 -12.26 -16.66 -18.53
CA GLY A 156 -13.67 -16.31 -18.53
C GLY A 156 -14.55 -17.30 -17.74
N GLY A 157 -13.92 -18.29 -17.10
CA GLY A 157 -14.62 -19.25 -16.24
C GLY A 157 -15.02 -18.62 -14.90
N THR A 158 -16.16 -19.04 -14.36
CA THR A 158 -16.60 -18.65 -13.03
C THR A 158 -16.01 -19.59 -11.98
N VAL A 159 -15.29 -19.00 -11.01
CA VAL A 159 -14.73 -19.73 -9.87
C VAL A 159 -15.53 -19.39 -8.62
N ILE A 160 -15.99 -20.42 -7.91
CA ILE A 160 -16.59 -20.27 -6.58
C ILE A 160 -15.48 -20.40 -5.54
N GLY A 161 -15.26 -19.35 -4.75
CA GLY A 161 -14.19 -19.33 -3.76
C GLY A 161 -13.81 -17.91 -3.36
N SER A 162 -12.80 -17.82 -2.54
CA SER A 162 -12.23 -16.54 -2.11
C SER A 162 -10.73 -16.52 -2.38
N ARG A 163 -10.21 -15.37 -2.80
CA ARG A 163 -8.77 -15.15 -2.91
C ARG A 163 -8.42 -13.78 -2.33
N LEU A 164 -7.29 -13.73 -1.65
CA LEU A 164 -6.70 -12.52 -1.10
C LEU A 164 -5.21 -12.50 -1.46
N PHE A 165 -4.83 -11.60 -2.33
CA PHE A 165 -3.43 -11.40 -2.71
C PHE A 165 -3.00 -9.98 -2.43
N SER A 166 -1.81 -9.83 -1.83
CA SER A 166 -1.11 -8.55 -1.73
C SER A 166 -0.18 -8.41 -2.94
N LEU A 167 -0.40 -7.38 -3.76
CA LEU A 167 0.36 -7.17 -4.98
C LEU A 167 1.59 -6.29 -4.77
N ALA A 168 1.57 -5.42 -3.76
CA ALA A 168 2.59 -4.39 -3.57
C ALA A 168 3.94 -4.93 -3.07
N SER A 169 3.96 -6.13 -2.47
CA SER A 169 5.17 -6.73 -1.92
C SER A 169 6.03 -7.43 -2.96
N SER A 170 5.46 -7.80 -4.10
CA SER A 170 6.18 -8.53 -5.16
C SER A 170 6.66 -7.66 -6.30
N ARG A 171 6.01 -6.54 -6.55
CA ARG A 171 6.34 -5.62 -7.67
C ARG A 171 5.88 -4.20 -7.34
N ARG A 172 6.54 -3.20 -7.94
CA ARG A 172 6.07 -1.82 -7.92
C ARG A 172 4.77 -1.70 -8.72
N TYR A 173 3.92 -0.79 -8.32
CA TYR A 173 2.78 -0.39 -9.13
C TYR A 173 2.85 1.11 -9.39
N SER A 174 2.36 1.52 -10.56
CA SER A 174 2.17 2.92 -10.91
C SER A 174 0.68 3.16 -11.13
N PHE A 175 0.19 4.28 -10.62
CA PHE A 175 -1.19 4.70 -10.85
C PHE A 175 -1.26 5.53 -12.12
N GLU A 176 -2.20 5.19 -12.99
CA GLU A 176 -2.59 6.07 -14.08
C GLU A 176 -3.84 6.84 -13.67
N ARG A 177 -3.77 8.14 -13.78
CA ARG A 177 -4.91 9.01 -13.45
C ARG A 177 -5.81 9.08 -14.66
N SER A 178 -6.99 8.49 -14.61
CA SER A 178 -8.02 8.76 -15.59
C SER A 178 -8.48 10.22 -15.47
N SER A 179 -7.78 11.13 -16.15
CA SER A 179 -8.32 12.46 -16.37
C SER A 179 -9.22 12.43 -17.59
N ILE A 180 -10.51 12.26 -17.38
CA ILE A 180 -11.47 12.70 -18.39
C ILE A 180 -11.40 14.23 -18.46
N ARG A 181 -10.46 14.75 -19.23
CA ARG A 181 -10.51 16.08 -19.78
C ARG A 181 -10.46 15.94 -21.28
N SER A 182 -11.60 16.23 -21.90
CA SER A 182 -11.68 16.57 -23.30
C SER A 182 -10.77 17.77 -23.57
N SER A 183 -9.55 17.53 -24.03
CA SER A 183 -8.73 18.47 -24.78
C SER A 183 -7.50 17.75 -25.31
N PRO A 184 -7.16 17.90 -26.61
CA PRO A 184 -5.97 17.27 -27.14
C PRO A 184 -4.75 18.09 -26.72
N PHE A 185 -3.77 17.46 -26.19
CA PHE A 185 -2.38 17.88 -26.03
C PHE A 185 -1.85 17.79 -24.58
N GLN A 186 -1.03 16.77 -24.41
CA GLN A 186 0.14 16.68 -23.55
C GLN A 186 0.06 17.19 -22.10
N SER A 187 0.04 16.25 -21.18
CA SER A 187 1.08 16.22 -20.16
C SER A 187 1.16 14.80 -19.59
N GLN A 188 2.19 14.08 -19.97
CA GLN A 188 2.64 12.90 -19.24
C GLN A 188 3.10 13.37 -17.86
N HIS A 189 2.19 13.52 -16.92
CA HIS A 189 2.55 13.60 -15.52
C HIS A 189 2.69 12.17 -15.00
N ARG A 190 3.85 11.61 -15.24
CA ARG A 190 4.34 10.46 -14.48
C ARG A 190 4.43 10.89 -13.03
N PHE A 191 3.42 10.60 -12.24
CA PHE A 191 3.56 10.66 -10.80
C PHE A 191 4.31 9.41 -10.33
N ASN A 192 5.62 9.52 -10.29
CA ASN A 192 6.43 8.67 -9.44
C ASN A 192 6.07 9.02 -7.99
N LEU A 193 5.21 8.23 -7.37
CA LEU A 193 4.78 8.40 -5.99
C LEU A 193 5.85 7.94 -4.99
N TRP A 194 7.11 8.10 -5.34
CA TRP A 194 8.24 7.92 -4.42
C TRP A 194 9.41 8.81 -4.85
N ARG A 195 9.23 10.10 -4.75
CA ARG A 195 10.37 11.02 -4.70
C ARG A 195 10.22 11.88 -3.47
N ASN A 196 10.97 11.53 -2.43
CA ASN A 196 11.78 12.46 -1.65
C ASN A 196 12.40 11.73 -0.45
N SER A 197 13.55 11.11 -0.69
CA SER A 197 14.55 11.02 0.36
C SER A 197 15.96 11.12 -0.23
N LYS A 198 16.25 12.21 -0.95
CA LYS A 198 17.63 12.71 -1.14
C LYS A 198 17.57 14.16 -1.59
N ARG A 199 17.59 15.07 -0.63
CA ARG A 199 18.41 16.29 -0.57
C ARG A 199 18.43 16.81 0.84
#